data_50c2062d54c82db02781b7f34b628149
#
_entry.id   50c2062d54c82db02781b7f34b628149
#
_cell.length_a   1.000
_cell.length_b   1.000
_cell.length_c   1.000
_cell.angle_alpha   90.00
_cell.angle_beta   90.00
_cell.angle_gamma   90.00
#
_symmetry.space_group_name_H-M   'P 1'
#
loop_
_entity.id
_entity.type
_entity.pdbx_description
1 polymer ?
#
loop_
_entity_poly.entity_id
_entity_poly.type
_entity_poly.pdbx_seq_one_letter_code
_entity_poly.pdbx_strand_id
1 'polypeptide(L)'
;MNPSFDFTGQVALVTGAGAGMGLATARAFAESGAAVALTDIDEAALNAASKELTDAGHQVLALSCDVSDEDQVAAAVDHTVETFGRLDMAYNNAGIQIPPSDAADEPAERFERVNAINLRGVWACMKHELRHMRAQGSGAIVNCSSLGGLVGLPGRASYHASKHGVIGLTTSAALEYAPRGIRVNAVCPGTIDTPMVSDMIAKGELDRADAEANQPINRLGTAEEIAQAVLWLCSPGAGFVVGVALPVDGGYVAR
;
A
#
# COMPACT_ATOMS: atom_id res chain seq x y z
N MET A 1 20.92 6.68 -11.99
CA MET A 1 21.24 6.01 -10.71
C MET A 1 19.93 5.96 -9.93
N ASN A 2 19.48 4.76 -9.60
CA ASN A 2 18.38 4.64 -8.64
C ASN A 2 18.89 5.07 -7.26
N PRO A 3 18.08 5.74 -6.43
CA PRO A 3 18.49 6.05 -5.07
C PRO A 3 18.77 4.73 -4.33
N SER A 4 19.89 4.64 -3.65
CA SER A 4 20.20 3.48 -2.81
C SER A 4 19.67 3.75 -1.40
N PHE A 5 18.79 2.90 -0.92
CA PHE A 5 18.36 2.85 0.47
C PHE A 5 19.13 1.73 1.18
N ASP A 6 19.38 1.90 2.46
CA ASP A 6 19.93 0.86 3.33
C ASP A 6 19.01 0.67 4.53
N PHE A 7 18.35 -0.48 4.54
CA PHE A 7 17.44 -0.92 5.61
C PHE A 7 17.98 -2.18 6.33
N THR A 8 19.29 -2.39 6.28
CA THR A 8 19.94 -3.52 6.95
C THR A 8 19.57 -3.55 8.44
N GLY A 9 19.10 -4.71 8.91
CA GLY A 9 18.67 -4.90 10.30
C GLY A 9 17.31 -4.31 10.64
N GLN A 10 16.56 -3.83 9.66
CA GLN A 10 15.19 -3.35 9.80
C GLN A 10 14.19 -4.35 9.22
N VAL A 11 12.94 -4.23 9.60
CA VAL A 11 11.85 -5.13 9.22
C VAL A 11 10.73 -4.33 8.56
N ALA A 12 10.31 -4.77 7.38
CA ALA A 12 9.17 -4.23 6.65
C ALA A 12 8.02 -5.25 6.58
N LEU A 13 6.79 -4.78 6.75
CA LEU A 13 5.57 -5.56 6.47
C LEU A 13 4.85 -4.94 5.27
N VAL A 14 4.45 -5.76 4.30
CA VAL A 14 3.76 -5.32 3.08
C VAL A 14 2.49 -6.14 2.89
N THR A 15 1.35 -5.46 2.80
CA THR A 15 0.06 -6.12 2.51
C THR A 15 -0.27 -6.10 1.02
N GLY A 16 -0.97 -7.14 0.52
CA GLY A 16 -1.20 -7.31 -0.92
C GLY A 16 0.11 -7.52 -1.67
N ALA A 17 1.02 -8.30 -1.10
CA ALA A 17 2.39 -8.46 -1.56
C ALA A 17 2.59 -9.58 -2.60
N GLY A 18 1.52 -10.29 -2.96
CA GLY A 18 1.57 -11.37 -3.97
C GLY A 18 1.80 -10.88 -5.40
N ALA A 19 1.48 -9.61 -5.70
CA ALA A 19 1.61 -9.06 -7.05
C ALA A 19 1.73 -7.52 -7.08
N GLY A 20 1.94 -6.96 -8.26
CA GLY A 20 1.85 -5.53 -8.55
C GLY A 20 2.70 -4.65 -7.65
N MET A 21 2.13 -3.54 -7.16
CA MET A 21 2.86 -2.55 -6.35
C MET A 21 3.34 -3.12 -5.01
N GLY A 22 2.57 -4.04 -4.40
CA GLY A 22 2.97 -4.69 -3.15
C GLY A 22 4.21 -5.55 -3.33
N LEU A 23 4.23 -6.43 -4.33
CA LEU A 23 5.40 -7.26 -4.64
C LEU A 23 6.63 -6.43 -5.01
N ALA A 24 6.46 -5.42 -5.87
CA ALA A 24 7.58 -4.54 -6.25
C ALA A 24 8.16 -3.81 -5.03
N THR A 25 7.31 -3.36 -4.10
CA THR A 25 7.75 -2.69 -2.86
C THR A 25 8.44 -3.67 -1.92
N ALA A 26 7.89 -4.88 -1.76
CA ALA A 26 8.51 -5.93 -0.93
C ALA A 26 9.89 -6.32 -1.46
N ARG A 27 10.03 -6.49 -2.78
CA ARG A 27 11.31 -6.73 -3.44
C ARG A 27 12.29 -5.57 -3.19
N ALA A 28 11.86 -4.33 -3.37
CA ALA A 28 12.72 -3.17 -3.17
C ALA A 28 13.20 -3.03 -1.71
N PHE A 29 12.36 -3.35 -0.71
CA PHE A 29 12.78 -3.42 0.69
C PHE A 29 13.82 -4.53 0.92
N ALA A 30 13.57 -5.73 0.39
CA ALA A 30 14.48 -6.87 0.53
C ALA A 30 15.86 -6.58 -0.12
N GLU A 31 15.87 -6.03 -1.33
CA GLU A 31 17.09 -5.61 -2.05
C GLU A 31 17.85 -4.48 -1.31
N SER A 32 17.12 -3.70 -0.50
CA SER A 32 17.69 -2.66 0.37
C SER A 32 18.11 -3.19 1.75
N GLY A 33 18.11 -4.51 1.97
CA GLY A 33 18.64 -5.18 3.16
C GLY A 33 17.65 -5.39 4.30
N ALA A 34 16.37 -5.04 4.14
CA ALA A 34 15.35 -5.33 5.14
C ALA A 34 14.96 -6.82 5.17
N ALA A 35 14.61 -7.34 6.33
CA ALA A 35 13.75 -8.52 6.42
C ALA A 35 12.31 -8.12 6.08
N VAL A 36 11.58 -8.95 5.31
CA VAL A 36 10.27 -8.57 4.78
C VAL A 36 9.21 -9.61 5.12
N ALA A 37 8.15 -9.16 5.78
CA ALA A 37 6.92 -9.93 5.92
C ALA A 37 5.98 -9.58 4.75
N LEU A 38 5.57 -10.59 4.00
CA LEU A 38 4.63 -10.52 2.90
C LEU A 38 3.28 -11.01 3.37
N THR A 39 2.22 -10.26 3.13
CA THR A 39 0.86 -10.76 3.35
C THR A 39 0.00 -10.62 2.10
N ASP A 40 -0.81 -11.62 1.83
CA ASP A 40 -1.80 -11.60 0.75
C ASP A 40 -2.91 -12.61 1.05
N ILE A 41 -4.09 -12.41 0.47
CA ILE A 41 -5.19 -13.36 0.51
C ILE A 41 -5.00 -14.48 -0.54
N ASP A 42 -4.28 -14.20 -1.63
CA ASP A 42 -3.91 -15.19 -2.65
C ASP A 42 -2.65 -15.94 -2.22
N GLU A 43 -2.85 -17.09 -1.58
CA GLU A 43 -1.76 -17.93 -1.10
C GLU A 43 -0.82 -18.42 -2.21
N ALA A 44 -1.33 -18.65 -3.42
CA ALA A 44 -0.51 -19.12 -4.53
C ALA A 44 0.45 -18.01 -5.00
N ALA A 45 -0.05 -16.79 -5.19
CA ALA A 45 0.75 -15.63 -5.53
C ALA A 45 1.74 -15.28 -4.42
N LEU A 46 1.29 -15.32 -3.17
CA LEU A 46 2.12 -15.08 -1.99
C LEU A 46 3.31 -16.05 -1.89
N ASN A 47 3.04 -17.35 -2.05
CA ASN A 47 4.08 -18.39 -2.02
C ASN A 47 5.08 -18.24 -3.16
N ALA A 48 4.61 -17.86 -4.36
CA ALA A 48 5.49 -17.59 -5.50
C ALA A 48 6.42 -16.41 -5.23
N ALA A 49 5.88 -15.30 -4.71
CA ALA A 49 6.62 -14.10 -4.32
C ALA A 49 7.66 -14.40 -3.22
N SER A 50 7.24 -15.10 -2.18
CA SER A 50 8.12 -15.53 -1.08
C SER A 50 9.27 -16.40 -1.58
N LYS A 51 8.95 -17.38 -2.44
CA LYS A 51 9.98 -18.26 -3.02
C LYS A 51 10.98 -17.47 -3.87
N GLU A 52 10.52 -16.57 -4.72
CA GLU A 52 11.38 -15.72 -5.56
C GLU A 52 12.41 -14.93 -4.69
N LEU A 53 11.93 -14.26 -3.65
CA LEU A 53 12.78 -13.45 -2.79
C LEU A 53 13.72 -14.31 -1.91
N THR A 54 13.25 -15.47 -1.44
CA THR A 54 14.07 -16.40 -0.67
C THR A 54 15.18 -17.03 -1.53
N ASP A 55 14.86 -17.42 -2.76
CA ASP A 55 15.85 -17.96 -3.72
C ASP A 55 16.92 -16.89 -4.07
N ALA A 56 16.58 -15.61 -4.02
CA ALA A 56 17.52 -14.49 -4.18
C ALA A 56 18.36 -14.22 -2.91
N GLY A 57 18.12 -14.95 -1.82
CA GLY A 57 18.90 -14.86 -0.58
C GLY A 57 18.38 -13.85 0.45
N HIS A 58 17.17 -13.33 0.27
CA HIS A 58 16.57 -12.38 1.20
C HIS A 58 15.86 -13.07 2.38
N GLN A 59 15.74 -12.36 3.51
CA GLN A 59 14.97 -12.82 4.68
C GLN A 59 13.50 -12.48 4.49
N VAL A 60 12.66 -13.50 4.33
CA VAL A 60 11.24 -13.35 4.00
C VAL A 60 10.37 -14.22 4.91
N LEU A 61 9.24 -13.66 5.34
CA LEU A 61 8.15 -14.35 6.02
C LEU A 61 6.87 -14.16 5.19
N ALA A 62 6.20 -15.25 4.82
CA ALA A 62 4.94 -15.20 4.08
C ALA A 62 3.77 -15.61 5.00
N LEU A 63 2.72 -14.79 5.04
CA LEU A 63 1.56 -14.97 5.91
C LEU A 63 0.27 -14.75 5.11
N SER A 64 -0.56 -15.79 4.99
CA SER A 64 -1.91 -15.62 4.42
C SER A 64 -2.73 -14.70 5.30
N CYS A 65 -3.34 -13.66 4.72
CA CYS A 65 -4.08 -12.65 5.48
C CYS A 65 -5.14 -11.97 4.60
N ASP A 66 -6.39 -12.07 5.02
CA ASP A 66 -7.47 -11.19 4.55
C ASP A 66 -7.49 -9.93 5.44
N VAL A 67 -7.12 -8.78 4.87
CA VAL A 67 -7.08 -7.51 5.62
C VAL A 67 -8.46 -7.03 6.08
N SER A 68 -9.55 -7.57 5.54
CA SER A 68 -10.91 -7.28 6.03
C SER A 68 -11.24 -8.01 7.34
N ASP A 69 -10.42 -9.00 7.72
CA ASP A 69 -10.50 -9.72 9.00
C ASP A 69 -9.43 -9.17 9.96
N GLU A 70 -9.87 -8.45 10.98
CA GLU A 70 -8.97 -7.80 11.94
C GLU A 70 -8.14 -8.79 12.76
N ASP A 71 -8.67 -9.98 13.06
CA ASP A 71 -7.94 -10.99 13.83
C ASP A 71 -6.79 -11.60 13.00
N GLN A 72 -6.99 -11.79 11.70
CA GLN A 72 -5.91 -12.20 10.79
C GLN A 72 -4.84 -11.13 10.67
N VAL A 73 -5.23 -9.85 10.58
CA VAL A 73 -4.29 -8.72 10.57
C VAL A 73 -3.48 -8.68 11.86
N ALA A 74 -4.14 -8.81 13.02
CA ALA A 74 -3.47 -8.85 14.31
C ALA A 74 -2.42 -9.97 14.36
N ALA A 75 -2.83 -11.19 13.96
CA ALA A 75 -1.94 -12.34 13.93
C ALA A 75 -0.75 -12.15 12.98
N ALA A 76 -0.96 -11.56 11.81
CA ALA A 76 0.11 -11.31 10.84
C ALA A 76 1.15 -10.31 11.37
N VAL A 77 0.71 -9.22 12.00
CA VAL A 77 1.60 -8.21 12.61
C VAL A 77 2.36 -8.82 13.80
N ASP A 78 1.66 -9.51 14.70
CA ASP A 78 2.26 -10.14 15.87
C ASP A 78 3.31 -11.19 15.44
N HIS A 79 2.98 -12.06 14.48
CA HIS A 79 3.90 -13.09 13.99
C HIS A 79 5.14 -12.48 13.28
N THR A 80 4.97 -11.34 12.60
CA THR A 80 6.10 -10.58 12.03
C THR A 80 7.07 -10.15 13.14
N VAL A 81 6.54 -9.57 14.22
CA VAL A 81 7.37 -9.11 15.34
C VAL A 81 7.96 -10.28 16.12
N GLU A 82 7.22 -11.36 16.32
CA GLU A 82 7.73 -12.59 16.95
C GLU A 82 8.91 -13.20 16.16
N THR A 83 8.81 -13.20 14.82
CA THR A 83 9.84 -13.78 13.94
C THR A 83 11.10 -12.94 13.86
N PHE A 84 10.95 -11.62 13.70
CA PHE A 84 12.07 -10.71 13.41
C PHE A 84 12.47 -9.82 14.59
N GLY A 85 11.68 -9.81 15.68
CA GLY A 85 11.96 -9.06 16.90
C GLY A 85 11.57 -7.58 16.86
N ARG A 86 11.10 -7.06 15.70
CA ARG A 86 10.77 -5.65 15.49
C ARG A 86 9.86 -5.44 14.30
N LEU A 87 9.30 -4.22 14.16
CA LEU A 87 8.62 -3.74 12.97
C LEU A 87 8.98 -2.27 12.75
N ASP A 88 9.72 -1.97 11.68
CA ASP A 88 10.22 -0.61 11.41
C ASP A 88 9.41 0.11 10.35
N MET A 89 8.95 -0.64 9.36
CA MET A 89 8.26 -0.10 8.20
C MET A 89 7.02 -0.93 7.89
N ALA A 90 5.95 -0.26 7.47
CA ALA A 90 4.76 -0.94 6.97
C ALA A 90 4.25 -0.26 5.69
N TYR A 91 3.89 -1.05 4.70
CA TYR A 91 3.19 -0.59 3.51
C TYR A 91 1.81 -1.24 3.41
N ASN A 92 0.78 -0.49 3.78
CA ASN A 92 -0.61 -0.92 3.73
C ASN A 92 -1.15 -0.74 2.31
N ASN A 93 -0.87 -1.73 1.45
CA ASN A 93 -1.14 -1.68 0.02
C ASN A 93 -2.37 -2.48 -0.39
N ALA A 94 -2.76 -3.53 0.34
CA ALA A 94 -3.89 -4.38 -0.01
C ALA A 94 -5.15 -3.56 -0.32
N GLY A 95 -5.79 -3.87 -1.44
CA GLY A 95 -6.98 -3.14 -1.88
C GLY A 95 -7.56 -3.72 -3.16
N ILE A 96 -8.81 -3.39 -3.41
CA ILE A 96 -9.54 -3.80 -4.61
C ILE A 96 -10.10 -2.60 -5.37
N GLN A 97 -10.31 -2.80 -6.66
CA GLN A 97 -11.17 -1.96 -7.50
C GLN A 97 -12.55 -2.61 -7.64
N ILE A 98 -13.50 -1.80 -8.07
CA ILE A 98 -14.85 -2.24 -8.42
C ILE A 98 -15.19 -1.78 -9.83
N PRO A 99 -16.04 -2.51 -10.57
CA PRO A 99 -16.55 -2.05 -11.86
C PRO A 99 -17.22 -0.68 -11.73
N PRO A 100 -17.07 0.21 -12.74
CA PRO A 100 -17.78 1.49 -12.75
C PRO A 100 -19.30 1.29 -12.65
N SER A 101 -19.96 2.16 -11.90
CA SER A 101 -21.40 2.14 -11.69
C SER A 101 -21.92 3.57 -11.49
N ASP A 102 -23.15 3.87 -11.93
CA ASP A 102 -23.81 5.08 -11.48
C ASP A 102 -23.97 5.04 -9.95
N ALA A 103 -23.78 6.17 -9.29
CA ALA A 103 -23.81 6.24 -7.83
C ALA A 103 -25.18 5.88 -7.25
N ALA A 104 -26.28 6.11 -8.01
CA ALA A 104 -27.64 5.74 -7.60
C ALA A 104 -27.90 4.24 -7.72
N ASP A 105 -27.14 3.52 -8.55
CA ASP A 105 -27.35 2.11 -8.87
C ASP A 105 -26.29 1.19 -8.25
N GLU A 106 -25.36 1.73 -7.48
CA GLU A 106 -24.29 0.93 -6.84
C GLU A 106 -24.87 0.02 -5.76
N PRO A 107 -24.69 -1.32 -5.85
CA PRO A 107 -25.17 -2.23 -4.83
C PRO A 107 -24.47 -2.01 -3.48
N ALA A 108 -25.25 -2.08 -2.38
CA ALA A 108 -24.73 -1.89 -1.03
C ALA A 108 -23.58 -2.84 -0.70
N GLU A 109 -23.64 -4.08 -1.18
CA GLU A 109 -22.62 -5.10 -0.97
C GLU A 109 -21.27 -4.71 -1.61
N ARG A 110 -21.27 -3.95 -2.72
CA ARG A 110 -20.03 -3.42 -3.31
C ARG A 110 -19.44 -2.33 -2.44
N PHE A 111 -20.28 -1.40 -1.97
CA PHE A 111 -19.84 -0.36 -1.05
C PHE A 111 -19.24 -0.95 0.22
N GLU A 112 -19.93 -1.92 0.83
CA GLU A 112 -19.48 -2.59 2.05
C GLU A 112 -18.14 -3.32 1.81
N ARG A 113 -18.03 -4.10 0.73
CA ARG A 113 -16.82 -4.86 0.41
C ARG A 113 -15.62 -3.96 0.17
N VAL A 114 -15.77 -2.90 -0.63
CA VAL A 114 -14.67 -1.98 -0.92
C VAL A 114 -14.20 -1.26 0.34
N ASN A 115 -15.13 -0.84 1.19
CA ASN A 115 -14.77 -0.17 2.44
C ASN A 115 -14.19 -1.14 3.47
N ALA A 116 -14.66 -2.38 3.54
CA ALA A 116 -14.09 -3.40 4.41
C ALA A 116 -12.62 -3.66 4.10
N ILE A 117 -12.25 -3.73 2.83
CA ILE A 117 -10.87 -4.01 2.40
C ILE A 117 -10.03 -2.73 2.37
N ASN A 118 -10.45 -1.72 1.59
CA ASN A 118 -9.61 -0.55 1.28
C ASN A 118 -9.51 0.45 2.44
N LEU A 119 -10.49 0.52 3.32
CA LEU A 119 -10.53 1.50 4.42
C LEU A 119 -10.37 0.82 5.78
N ARG A 120 -11.29 -0.10 6.13
CA ARG A 120 -11.23 -0.80 7.41
C ARG A 120 -9.97 -1.68 7.51
N GLY A 121 -9.56 -2.33 6.42
CA GLY A 121 -8.31 -3.10 6.37
C GLY A 121 -7.09 -2.25 6.67
N VAL A 122 -6.96 -1.07 6.06
CA VAL A 122 -5.86 -0.13 6.37
C VAL A 122 -5.91 0.32 7.83
N TRP A 123 -7.10 0.61 8.36
CA TRP A 123 -7.26 0.95 9.77
C TRP A 123 -6.81 -0.19 10.70
N ALA A 124 -7.20 -1.44 10.40
CA ALA A 124 -6.81 -2.61 11.17
C ALA A 124 -5.30 -2.82 11.16
N CYS A 125 -4.66 -2.74 9.98
CA CYS A 125 -3.20 -2.81 9.85
C CYS A 125 -2.52 -1.74 10.72
N MET A 126 -2.87 -0.46 10.52
CA MET A 126 -2.32 0.64 11.30
C MET A 126 -2.50 0.46 12.81
N LYS A 127 -3.67 -0.02 13.25
CA LYS A 127 -3.96 -0.25 14.67
C LYS A 127 -2.95 -1.21 15.32
N HIS A 128 -2.66 -2.32 14.67
CA HIS A 128 -1.76 -3.34 15.20
C HIS A 128 -0.28 -2.96 15.00
N GLU A 129 0.09 -2.39 13.88
CA GLU A 129 1.43 -1.85 13.62
C GLU A 129 1.82 -0.76 14.64
N LEU A 130 0.92 0.21 14.85
CA LEU A 130 1.15 1.31 15.79
C LEU A 130 1.29 0.84 17.26
N ARG A 131 0.69 -0.29 17.64
CA ARG A 131 0.90 -0.88 18.99
C ARG A 131 2.35 -1.29 19.19
N HIS A 132 2.92 -1.99 18.22
CA HIS A 132 4.32 -2.43 18.28
C HIS A 132 5.29 -1.26 18.12
N MET A 133 5.09 -0.41 17.11
CA MET A 133 5.94 0.76 16.87
C MET A 133 5.93 1.74 18.05
N ARG A 134 4.77 1.92 18.73
CA ARG A 134 4.67 2.73 19.94
C ARG A 134 5.51 2.19 21.08
N ALA A 135 5.51 0.88 21.28
CA ALA A 135 6.35 0.24 22.30
C ALA A 135 7.84 0.33 21.94
N GLN A 136 8.16 0.26 20.66
CA GLN A 136 9.51 0.40 20.11
C GLN A 136 10.01 1.86 20.15
N GLY A 137 9.11 2.86 20.08
CA GLY A 137 9.45 4.30 20.04
C GLY A 137 9.91 4.79 18.67
N SER A 138 9.69 4.01 17.63
CA SER A 138 10.06 4.37 16.24
C SER A 138 9.24 3.58 15.23
N GLY A 139 9.07 4.13 14.02
CA GLY A 139 8.41 3.45 12.91
C GLY A 139 8.06 4.37 11.75
N ALA A 140 7.76 3.78 10.60
CA ALA A 140 7.26 4.49 9.42
C ALA A 140 6.16 3.67 8.73
N ILE A 141 4.97 4.23 8.62
CA ILE A 141 3.83 3.62 7.94
C ILE A 141 3.53 4.40 6.68
N VAL A 142 3.36 3.70 5.57
CA VAL A 142 2.88 4.26 4.31
C VAL A 142 1.58 3.54 3.93
N ASN A 143 0.51 4.31 3.78
CA ASN A 143 -0.78 3.79 3.35
C ASN A 143 -0.97 4.02 1.84
N CYS A 144 -1.50 3.02 1.14
CA CYS A 144 -1.83 3.14 -0.27
C CYS A 144 -3.23 3.76 -0.45
N SER A 145 -3.27 5.06 -0.71
CA SER A 145 -4.47 5.72 -1.19
C SER A 145 -4.59 5.56 -2.72
N SER A 146 -4.84 6.62 -3.43
CA SER A 146 -4.99 6.69 -4.89
C SER A 146 -5.05 8.16 -5.30
N LEU A 147 -4.85 8.48 -6.58
CA LEU A 147 -5.30 9.75 -7.13
C LEU A 147 -6.80 9.98 -6.80
N GLY A 148 -7.59 8.90 -6.78
CA GLY A 148 -9.01 8.94 -6.38
C GLY A 148 -9.26 9.19 -4.88
N GLY A 149 -8.22 9.33 -4.07
CA GLY A 149 -8.30 9.88 -2.71
C GLY A 149 -8.09 11.40 -2.66
N LEU A 150 -7.69 12.01 -3.77
CA LEU A 150 -7.42 13.45 -3.91
C LEU A 150 -8.45 14.15 -4.79
N VAL A 151 -8.98 13.44 -5.80
CA VAL A 151 -9.96 13.96 -6.75
C VAL A 151 -11.10 12.96 -6.94
N GLY A 152 -12.25 13.44 -7.45
CA GLY A 152 -13.39 12.60 -7.83
C GLY A 152 -13.32 12.19 -9.29
N LEU A 153 -13.74 10.95 -9.59
CA LEU A 153 -13.99 10.46 -10.94
C LEU A 153 -15.38 9.84 -11.01
N PRO A 154 -16.16 10.07 -12.07
CA PRO A 154 -17.47 9.47 -12.24
C PRO A 154 -17.42 7.93 -12.17
N GLY A 155 -18.49 7.32 -11.66
CA GLY A 155 -18.67 5.88 -11.66
C GLY A 155 -17.87 5.11 -10.59
N ARG A 156 -17.22 5.78 -9.63
CA ARG A 156 -16.35 5.11 -8.63
C ARG A 156 -16.53 5.68 -7.22
N ALA A 157 -17.77 6.01 -6.84
CA ALA A 157 -18.05 6.74 -5.61
C ALA A 157 -17.54 6.03 -4.35
N SER A 158 -17.86 4.75 -4.16
CA SER A 158 -17.43 3.99 -2.97
C SER A 158 -15.91 3.76 -2.92
N TYR A 159 -15.27 3.52 -4.06
CA TYR A 159 -13.81 3.42 -4.13
C TYR A 159 -13.16 4.74 -3.70
N HIS A 160 -13.61 5.87 -4.26
CA HIS A 160 -13.06 7.18 -3.89
C HIS A 160 -13.33 7.51 -2.42
N ALA A 161 -14.53 7.21 -1.91
CA ALA A 161 -14.83 7.38 -0.50
C ALA A 161 -13.84 6.61 0.38
N SER A 162 -13.54 5.34 0.04
CA SER A 162 -12.56 4.55 0.77
C SER A 162 -11.15 5.16 0.73
N LYS A 163 -10.72 5.66 -0.44
CA LYS A 163 -9.37 6.23 -0.61
C LYS A 163 -9.22 7.63 0.01
N HIS A 164 -10.26 8.45 0.02
CA HIS A 164 -10.31 9.69 0.83
C HIS A 164 -10.26 9.36 2.33
N GLY A 165 -10.98 8.32 2.76
CA GLY A 165 -10.95 7.84 4.15
C GLY A 165 -9.56 7.40 4.60
N VAL A 166 -8.78 6.74 3.73
CA VAL A 166 -7.36 6.39 4.00
C VAL A 166 -6.51 7.63 4.27
N ILE A 167 -6.71 8.72 3.52
CA ILE A 167 -5.98 9.99 3.77
C ILE A 167 -6.39 10.57 5.14
N GLY A 168 -7.68 10.52 5.48
CA GLY A 168 -8.15 10.96 6.79
C GLY A 168 -7.55 10.16 7.95
N LEU A 169 -7.48 8.82 7.83
CA LEU A 169 -6.81 7.96 8.79
C LEU A 169 -5.32 8.30 8.91
N THR A 170 -4.66 8.48 7.77
CA THR A 170 -3.23 8.81 7.68
C THR A 170 -2.90 10.11 8.41
N THR A 171 -3.62 11.20 8.10
CA THR A 171 -3.35 12.51 8.69
C THR A 171 -3.62 12.54 10.18
N SER A 172 -4.70 11.88 10.63
CA SER A 172 -5.05 11.80 12.04
C SER A 172 -3.99 11.03 12.85
N ALA A 173 -3.62 9.84 12.39
CA ALA A 173 -2.59 9.02 13.05
C ALA A 173 -1.20 9.70 13.01
N ALA A 174 -0.87 10.38 11.90
CA ALA A 174 0.39 11.09 11.77
C ALA A 174 0.59 12.15 12.87
N LEU A 175 -0.44 12.97 13.11
CA LEU A 175 -0.39 14.00 14.16
C LEU A 175 -0.31 13.40 15.56
N GLU A 176 -1.01 12.30 15.80
CA GLU A 176 -1.00 11.63 17.11
C GLU A 176 0.34 10.95 17.42
N TYR A 177 0.97 10.34 16.41
CA TYR A 177 2.14 9.48 16.62
C TYR A 177 3.49 10.13 16.29
N ALA A 178 3.52 11.28 15.59
CA ALA A 178 4.77 12.01 15.34
C ALA A 178 5.56 12.35 16.61
N PRO A 179 4.94 12.82 17.73
CA PRO A 179 5.66 13.05 18.98
C PRO A 179 6.24 11.78 19.61
N ARG A 180 5.83 10.60 19.12
CA ARG A 180 6.27 9.27 19.61
C ARG A 180 7.33 8.64 18.70
N GLY A 181 7.87 9.41 17.74
CA GLY A 181 8.91 8.93 16.81
C GLY A 181 8.38 8.07 15.65
N ILE A 182 7.06 8.08 15.39
CA ILE A 182 6.44 7.29 14.32
C ILE A 182 5.88 8.24 13.26
N ARG A 183 6.23 8.00 12.00
CA ARG A 183 5.73 8.75 10.86
C ARG A 183 4.67 7.93 10.12
N VAL A 184 3.57 8.57 9.78
CA VAL A 184 2.49 7.97 8.99
C VAL A 184 2.23 8.86 7.79
N ASN A 185 2.32 8.30 6.58
CA ASN A 185 2.12 9.02 5.32
C ASN A 185 1.27 8.16 4.37
N ALA A 186 0.83 8.73 3.27
CA ALA A 186 0.17 8.00 2.21
C ALA A 186 0.85 8.27 0.86
N VAL A 187 0.88 7.27 -0.02
CA VAL A 187 1.09 7.44 -1.45
C VAL A 187 -0.26 7.44 -2.16
N CYS A 188 -0.38 8.26 -3.21
CA CYS A 188 -1.56 8.39 -4.05
C CYS A 188 -1.19 8.05 -5.51
N PRO A 189 -1.12 6.75 -5.85
CA PRO A 189 -0.76 6.33 -7.20
C PRO A 189 -1.75 6.82 -8.26
N GLY A 190 -1.22 7.13 -9.44
CA GLY A 190 -1.98 7.25 -10.68
C GLY A 190 -2.42 5.89 -11.20
N THR A 191 -2.59 5.77 -12.52
CA THR A 191 -2.81 4.47 -13.17
C THR A 191 -1.46 3.78 -13.37
N ILE A 192 -1.27 2.66 -12.67
CA ILE A 192 -0.01 1.89 -12.63
C ILE A 192 -0.18 0.58 -13.39
N ASP A 193 0.78 0.24 -14.25
CA ASP A 193 0.78 -1.01 -15.01
C ASP A 193 0.98 -2.20 -14.05
N THR A 194 -0.13 -2.86 -13.71
CA THR A 194 -0.23 -3.94 -12.73
C THR A 194 -1.22 -4.99 -13.23
N PRO A 195 -1.20 -6.21 -12.68
CA PRO A 195 -2.21 -7.23 -13.00
C PRO A 195 -3.65 -6.74 -12.81
N MET A 196 -3.92 -5.93 -11.78
CA MET A 196 -5.24 -5.33 -11.55
C MET A 196 -5.68 -4.43 -12.71
N VAL A 197 -4.80 -3.54 -13.19
CA VAL A 197 -5.09 -2.63 -14.31
C VAL A 197 -5.21 -3.42 -15.62
N SER A 198 -4.38 -4.42 -15.84
CA SER A 198 -4.49 -5.31 -17.00
C SER A 198 -5.82 -6.06 -17.04
N ASP A 199 -6.31 -6.55 -15.89
CA ASP A 199 -7.62 -7.19 -15.76
C ASP A 199 -8.77 -6.22 -16.06
N MET A 200 -8.70 -4.98 -15.54
CA MET A 200 -9.69 -3.92 -15.84
C MET A 200 -9.75 -3.59 -17.36
N ILE A 201 -8.59 -3.53 -18.02
CA ILE A 201 -8.51 -3.31 -19.47
C ILE A 201 -9.13 -4.50 -20.21
N ALA A 202 -8.79 -5.73 -19.84
CA ALA A 202 -9.33 -6.93 -20.45
C ALA A 202 -10.86 -7.05 -20.30
N LYS A 203 -11.42 -6.52 -19.20
CA LYS A 203 -12.88 -6.47 -18.95
C LYS A 203 -13.57 -5.26 -19.60
N GLY A 204 -12.83 -4.35 -20.24
CA GLY A 204 -13.39 -3.12 -20.81
C GLY A 204 -13.84 -2.07 -19.78
N GLU A 205 -13.36 -2.17 -18.55
CA GLU A 205 -13.64 -1.22 -17.45
C GLU A 205 -12.72 -0.01 -17.48
N LEU A 206 -11.64 -0.09 -18.25
CA LEU A 206 -10.63 0.94 -18.46
C LEU A 206 -10.10 0.85 -19.89
N ASP A 207 -10.04 1.97 -20.60
CA ASP A 207 -9.30 2.08 -21.85
C ASP A 207 -7.84 2.47 -21.56
N ARG A 208 -6.88 1.74 -22.16
CA ARG A 208 -5.45 1.96 -21.92
C ARG A 208 -5.00 3.31 -22.49
N ALA A 209 -5.43 3.66 -23.69
CA ALA A 209 -5.01 4.89 -24.34
C ALA A 209 -5.54 6.11 -23.59
N ASP A 210 -6.80 6.05 -23.13
CA ASP A 210 -7.40 7.09 -22.30
C ASP A 210 -6.68 7.21 -20.95
N ALA A 211 -6.33 6.08 -20.34
CA ALA A 211 -5.60 6.06 -19.07
C ALA A 211 -4.20 6.71 -19.21
N GLU A 212 -3.49 6.42 -20.29
CA GLU A 212 -2.18 7.01 -20.60
C GLU A 212 -2.32 8.52 -20.90
N ALA A 213 -3.27 8.92 -21.74
CA ALA A 213 -3.50 10.32 -22.10
C ALA A 213 -3.98 11.18 -20.93
N ASN A 214 -4.67 10.58 -19.98
CA ASN A 214 -5.13 11.25 -18.77
C ASN A 214 -4.00 11.55 -17.77
N GLN A 215 -2.85 10.93 -17.89
CA GLN A 215 -1.66 11.27 -17.10
C GLN A 215 -0.77 12.20 -17.95
N PRO A 216 -0.46 13.45 -17.52
CA PRO A 216 0.34 14.40 -18.30
C PRO A 216 1.68 13.85 -18.79
N ILE A 217 2.24 12.86 -18.12
CA ILE A 217 3.46 12.15 -18.56
C ILE A 217 3.23 11.23 -19.78
N ASN A 218 1.96 11.02 -20.18
CA ASN A 218 1.51 10.21 -21.32
C ASN A 218 1.96 8.74 -21.31
N ARG A 219 1.99 8.13 -20.16
CA ARG A 219 2.19 6.68 -19.94
C ARG A 219 1.61 6.23 -18.62
N LEU A 220 1.42 4.93 -18.47
CA LEU A 220 1.18 4.36 -17.15
C LEU A 220 2.44 4.47 -16.28
N GLY A 221 2.25 4.59 -14.96
CA GLY A 221 3.32 4.43 -14.01
C GLY A 221 3.74 2.96 -13.89
N THR A 222 4.91 2.70 -13.34
CA THR A 222 5.35 1.34 -13.01
C THR A 222 5.22 1.06 -11.51
N ALA A 223 5.14 -0.22 -11.14
CA ALA A 223 5.08 -0.63 -9.75
C ALA A 223 6.36 -0.21 -8.99
N GLU A 224 7.50 -0.21 -9.66
CA GLU A 224 8.80 0.22 -9.13
C GLU A 224 8.83 1.72 -8.82
N GLU A 225 8.17 2.57 -9.60
CA GLU A 225 8.07 4.01 -9.32
C GLU A 225 7.31 4.26 -8.02
N ILE A 226 6.27 3.46 -7.73
CA ILE A 226 5.57 3.52 -6.45
C ILE A 226 6.45 2.99 -5.32
N ALA A 227 7.13 1.86 -5.53
CA ALA A 227 8.05 1.28 -4.55
C ALA A 227 9.12 2.29 -4.11
N GLN A 228 9.74 3.02 -5.05
CA GLN A 228 10.73 4.04 -4.73
C GLN A 228 10.17 5.17 -3.85
N ALA A 229 8.94 5.62 -4.10
CA ALA A 229 8.28 6.61 -3.27
C ALA A 229 8.00 6.08 -1.85
N VAL A 230 7.57 4.82 -1.73
CA VAL A 230 7.34 4.16 -0.43
C VAL A 230 8.65 4.04 0.35
N LEU A 231 9.71 3.54 -0.28
CA LEU A 231 11.02 3.42 0.37
C LEU A 231 11.54 4.78 0.84
N TRP A 232 11.42 5.82 0.02
CA TRP A 232 11.79 7.17 0.43
C TRP A 232 10.99 7.64 1.65
N LEU A 233 9.67 7.47 1.65
CA LEU A 233 8.81 7.85 2.78
C LEU A 233 9.16 7.06 4.05
N CYS A 234 9.64 5.83 3.92
CA CYS A 234 10.13 5.02 5.05
C CYS A 234 11.54 5.40 5.51
N SER A 235 12.35 5.99 4.64
CA SER A 235 13.76 6.29 4.90
C SER A 235 13.97 7.49 5.84
N PRO A 236 15.18 7.65 6.41
CA PRO A 236 15.57 8.86 7.16
C PRO A 236 15.50 10.13 6.31
N GLY A 237 15.61 10.03 4.97
CA GLY A 237 15.50 11.17 4.05
C GLY A 237 14.12 11.84 4.07
N ALA A 238 13.08 11.15 4.54
CA ALA A 238 11.74 11.68 4.76
C ALA A 238 11.47 12.01 6.24
N GLY A 239 12.50 12.20 7.06
CA GLY A 239 12.39 12.39 8.51
C GLY A 239 11.51 13.57 8.94
N PHE A 240 11.29 14.58 8.09
CA PHE A 240 10.43 15.73 8.35
C PHE A 240 9.09 15.67 7.58
N VAL A 241 8.77 14.51 6.97
CA VAL A 241 7.53 14.29 6.21
C VAL A 241 6.55 13.51 7.07
N VAL A 242 5.46 14.15 7.47
CA VAL A 242 4.45 13.62 8.38
C VAL A 242 3.06 13.99 7.88
N GLY A 243 2.21 13.00 7.69
CA GLY A 243 0.81 13.18 7.29
C GLY A 243 0.60 13.57 5.82
N VAL A 244 1.61 13.41 4.96
CA VAL A 244 1.47 13.74 3.55
C VAL A 244 0.64 12.70 2.81
N ALA A 245 -0.22 13.16 1.89
CA ALA A 245 -0.80 12.36 0.83
C ALA A 245 -0.02 12.67 -0.46
N LEU A 246 1.00 11.86 -0.78
CA LEU A 246 1.96 12.11 -1.84
C LEU A 246 1.42 11.59 -3.19
N PRO A 247 1.08 12.45 -4.17
CA PRO A 247 0.75 12.02 -5.51
C PRO A 247 1.97 11.40 -6.20
N VAL A 248 1.80 10.21 -6.76
CA VAL A 248 2.76 9.53 -7.64
C VAL A 248 1.97 9.11 -8.88
N ASP A 249 1.57 10.07 -9.70
CA ASP A 249 0.46 9.98 -10.64
C ASP A 249 0.75 10.55 -12.03
N GLY A 250 2.00 10.80 -12.34
CA GLY A 250 2.40 11.38 -13.63
C GLY A 250 1.84 12.78 -13.90
N GLY A 251 1.48 13.51 -12.83
CA GLY A 251 0.94 14.87 -12.88
C GLY A 251 -0.58 14.95 -12.99
N TYR A 252 -1.30 13.82 -12.79
CA TYR A 252 -2.76 13.76 -12.95
C TYR A 252 -3.50 14.81 -12.11
N VAL A 253 -3.16 14.95 -10.84
CA VAL A 253 -3.84 15.89 -9.92
C VAL A 253 -3.25 17.31 -9.92
N ALA A 254 -2.22 17.56 -10.69
CA ALA A 254 -1.58 18.89 -10.78
C ALA A 254 -2.26 19.84 -11.77
N ARG A 255 -3.30 19.38 -12.50
CA ARG A 255 -4.05 20.12 -13.53
C ARG A 255 -5.45 20.47 -13.08
#